data_f4be7333a081ce61823d138d334be758
#
_entry.id   f4be7333a081ce61823d138d334be758
#
_cell.length_a   1.000
_cell.length_b   1.000
_cell.length_c   1.000
_cell.angle_alpha   90.00
_cell.angle_beta   90.00
_cell.angle_gamma   90.00
#
_symmetry.space_group_name_H-M   'P 1'
#
loop_
_entity.id
_entity.type
_entity.pdbx_description
1 polymer ?
#
loop_
_entity_poly.entity_id
_entity_poly.type
_entity_poly.pdbx_seq_one_letter_code
_entity_poly.pdbx_strand_id
1 'polypeptide(L)'
;MLSHGINAVGLFFIADMLMSRLKTHNMNEMGGIANNNSLFAVLFMIVLLGTVALPLTNGFVGEFLLLTGIYQFKSWMAIFGGLTIILGAVYMFRSYQAIMLGSRHLNEGEFHPMTLSEKTVLGTIAFLVILLGVYPSFLMNAAAPSIKSLLMIINAG
;
A
#
# COMPACT_ATOMS: atom_id res chain seq x y z
N MET A 1 3.40 -9.57 -7.06
CA MET A 1 2.54 -10.42 -6.21
C MET A 1 2.86 -10.26 -4.72
N LEU A 2 4.08 -10.51 -4.22
CA LEU A 2 4.39 -10.40 -2.79
C LEU A 2 4.13 -9.00 -2.20
N SER A 3 4.61 -7.95 -2.86
CA SER A 3 4.36 -6.55 -2.45
C SER A 3 2.88 -6.22 -2.35
N HIS A 4 2.10 -6.65 -3.35
CA HIS A 4 0.64 -6.47 -3.33
C HIS A 4 0.00 -7.19 -2.14
N GLY A 5 0.44 -8.43 -1.86
CA GLY A 5 -0.08 -9.18 -0.71
C GLY A 5 0.20 -8.49 0.63
N ILE A 6 1.42 -7.98 0.85
CA ILE A 6 1.78 -7.24 2.07
C ILE A 6 0.92 -5.98 2.22
N ASN A 7 0.77 -5.20 1.14
CA ASN A 7 -0.02 -3.97 1.16
C ASN A 7 -1.51 -4.26 1.38
N ALA A 8 -2.06 -5.30 0.75
CA ALA A 8 -3.45 -5.71 0.93
C ALA A 8 -3.73 -6.13 2.37
N VAL A 9 -2.86 -6.98 2.97
CA VAL A 9 -2.98 -7.36 4.38
C VAL A 9 -2.94 -6.14 5.28
N GLY A 10 -2.04 -5.18 5.02
CA GLY A 10 -1.96 -3.93 5.78
C GLY A 10 -3.24 -3.11 5.69
N LEU A 11 -3.80 -2.93 4.49
CA LEU A 11 -5.05 -2.18 4.29
C LEU A 11 -6.25 -2.86 4.94
N PHE A 12 -6.38 -4.19 4.81
CA PHE A 12 -7.47 -4.92 5.46
C PHE A 12 -7.36 -4.86 6.99
N PHE A 13 -6.16 -4.95 7.53
CA PHE A 13 -5.95 -4.81 8.97
C PHE A 13 -6.31 -3.39 9.46
N ILE A 14 -5.95 -2.35 8.71
CA ILE A 14 -6.35 -0.97 8.99
C ILE A 14 -7.87 -0.83 8.92
N ALA A 15 -8.51 -1.39 7.89
CA ALA A 15 -9.96 -1.35 7.75
C ALA A 15 -10.68 -2.04 8.91
N ASP A 16 -10.20 -3.21 9.36
CA ASP A 16 -10.73 -3.90 10.53
C ASP A 16 -10.60 -3.06 11.80
N MET A 17 -9.45 -2.43 12.02
CA MET A 17 -9.23 -1.53 13.14
C MET A 17 -10.19 -0.32 13.13
N LEU A 18 -10.47 0.24 11.95
CA LEU A 18 -11.41 1.36 11.79
C LEU A 18 -12.84 0.90 12.08
N MET A 19 -13.27 -0.20 11.47
CA MET A 19 -14.63 -0.72 11.61
C MET A 19 -14.93 -1.20 13.03
N SER A 20 -13.97 -1.84 13.69
CA SER A 20 -14.15 -2.33 15.07
C SER A 20 -14.33 -1.19 16.07
N ARG A 21 -13.68 -0.03 15.83
CA ARG A 21 -13.75 1.14 16.73
C ARG A 21 -14.93 2.07 16.41
N LEU A 22 -15.10 2.43 15.13
CA LEU A 22 -16.09 3.43 14.72
C LEU A 22 -17.46 2.85 14.44
N LYS A 23 -17.58 1.51 14.30
CA LYS A 23 -18.85 0.81 14.05
C LYS A 23 -19.60 1.30 12.80
N THR A 24 -18.91 1.95 11.87
CA THR A 24 -19.46 2.45 10.59
C THR A 24 -18.59 2.03 9.42
N HIS A 25 -19.21 1.88 8.26
CA HIS A 25 -18.55 1.63 6.97
C HIS A 25 -18.54 2.88 6.09
N ASN A 26 -19.18 3.94 6.54
CA ASN A 26 -19.31 5.18 5.78
C ASN A 26 -18.13 6.11 6.07
N MET A 27 -17.26 6.31 5.09
CA MET A 27 -16.08 7.18 5.23
C MET A 27 -16.44 8.64 5.57
N ASN A 28 -17.65 9.10 5.18
CA ASN A 28 -18.10 10.46 5.50
C ASN A 28 -18.44 10.64 7.00
N GLU A 29 -18.66 9.55 7.71
CA GLU A 29 -18.90 9.52 9.17
C GLU A 29 -17.59 9.33 9.94
N MET A 30 -16.49 9.04 9.26
CA MET A 30 -15.16 8.99 9.83
C MET A 30 -14.48 10.35 9.66
N GLY A 31 -13.48 10.64 10.47
CA GLY A 31 -12.68 11.87 10.32
C GLY A 31 -11.92 12.23 11.59
N GLY A 32 -10.87 13.01 11.46
CA GLY A 32 -10.12 13.56 12.59
C GLY A 32 -9.31 12.55 13.41
N ILE A 33 -9.17 11.31 12.97
CA ILE A 33 -8.48 10.24 13.72
C ILE A 33 -7.00 10.59 13.95
N ALA A 34 -6.38 11.29 13.02
CA ALA A 34 -4.97 11.68 13.14
C ALA A 34 -4.69 12.55 14.37
N ASN A 35 -5.64 13.36 14.81
CA ASN A 35 -5.50 14.20 15.99
C ASN A 35 -5.43 13.38 17.29
N ASN A 36 -6.17 12.26 17.35
CA ASN A 36 -6.27 11.42 18.52
C ASN A 36 -5.23 10.28 18.50
N ASN A 37 -4.79 9.83 17.32
CA ASN A 37 -3.83 8.74 17.17
C ASN A 37 -2.88 8.98 16.00
N SER A 38 -1.89 9.84 16.20
CA SER A 38 -0.91 10.21 15.19
C SER A 38 -0.06 9.03 14.70
N LEU A 39 0.27 8.07 15.58
CA LEU A 39 1.02 6.87 15.20
C LEU A 39 0.23 6.02 14.19
N PHE A 40 -1.07 5.82 14.42
CA PHE A 40 -1.93 5.10 13.49
C PHE A 40 -1.98 5.79 12.13
N ALA A 41 -2.11 7.12 12.12
CA ALA A 41 -2.12 7.90 10.90
C ALA A 41 -0.81 7.76 10.10
N VAL A 42 0.35 7.77 10.77
CA VAL A 42 1.66 7.59 10.12
C VAL A 42 1.79 6.18 9.55
N LEU A 43 1.44 5.14 10.31
CA LEU A 43 1.53 3.76 9.84
C LEU A 43 0.57 3.50 8.67
N PHE A 44 -0.65 4.03 8.73
CA PHE A 44 -1.58 3.97 7.61
C PHE A 44 -1.02 4.69 6.37
N MET A 45 -0.43 5.87 6.54
CA MET A 45 0.21 6.59 5.42
C MET A 45 1.30 5.74 4.76
N ILE A 46 2.16 5.06 5.53
CA ILE A 46 3.22 4.22 4.97
C ILE A 46 2.65 3.06 4.14
N VAL A 47 1.63 2.37 4.65
CA VAL A 47 0.97 1.28 3.92
C VAL A 47 0.28 1.80 2.66
N LEU A 48 -0.38 2.96 2.75
CA LEU A 48 -1.00 3.63 1.62
C LEU A 48 0.03 3.98 0.54
N LEU A 49 1.17 4.58 0.91
CA LEU A 49 2.25 4.91 -0.01
C LEU A 49 2.81 3.67 -0.70
N GLY A 50 2.88 2.53 0.01
CA GLY A 50 3.22 1.23 -0.58
C GLY A 50 2.19 0.78 -1.62
N THR A 51 0.92 1.03 -1.36
CA THR A 51 -0.18 0.63 -2.25
C THR A 51 -0.25 1.48 -3.52
N VAL A 52 0.04 2.77 -3.43
CA VAL A 52 0.09 3.68 -4.59
C VAL A 52 1.46 3.69 -5.28
N ALA A 53 2.34 2.76 -4.90
CA ALA A 53 3.66 2.58 -5.51
C ALA A 53 4.53 3.84 -5.54
N LEU A 54 4.58 4.56 -4.42
CA LEU A 54 5.51 5.69 -4.31
C LEU A 54 6.97 5.20 -4.32
N PRO A 55 7.93 5.92 -4.94
CA PRO A 55 9.35 5.60 -4.83
C PRO A 55 9.77 5.33 -3.39
N LEU A 56 10.67 4.38 -3.18
CA LEU A 56 11.14 3.85 -1.89
C LEU A 56 10.16 2.89 -1.19
N THR A 57 9.02 2.57 -1.79
CA THR A 57 8.10 1.55 -1.27
C THR A 57 8.12 0.29 -2.12
N ASN A 58 7.67 -0.81 -1.54
CA ASN A 58 7.68 -2.13 -2.16
C ASN A 58 6.82 -2.22 -3.45
N GLY A 59 5.77 -1.40 -3.56
CA GLY A 59 4.89 -1.35 -4.73
C GLY A 59 5.58 -0.79 -5.96
N PHE A 60 6.42 0.24 -5.78
CA PHE A 60 7.08 0.96 -6.86
C PHE A 60 7.91 0.04 -7.78
N VAL A 61 8.69 -0.85 -7.20
CA VAL A 61 9.58 -1.72 -7.98
C VAL A 61 8.80 -2.59 -8.96
N GLY A 62 7.69 -3.17 -8.51
CA GLY A 62 6.85 -4.02 -9.36
C GLY A 62 6.12 -3.24 -10.45
N GLU A 63 5.51 -2.11 -10.10
CA GLU A 63 4.76 -1.27 -11.05
C GLU A 63 5.66 -0.61 -12.07
N PHE A 64 6.84 -0.14 -11.66
CA PHE A 64 7.83 0.42 -12.57
C PHE A 64 8.34 -0.60 -13.60
N LEU A 65 8.64 -1.83 -13.17
CA LEU A 65 9.06 -2.91 -14.07
C LEU A 65 7.93 -3.31 -15.03
N LEU A 66 6.69 -3.36 -14.56
CA LEU A 66 5.52 -3.64 -15.41
C LEU A 66 5.34 -2.54 -16.47
N LEU A 67 5.39 -1.27 -16.07
CA LEU A 67 5.27 -0.15 -17.01
C LEU A 67 6.39 -0.16 -18.06
N THR A 68 7.62 -0.45 -17.63
CA THR A 68 8.77 -0.55 -18.54
C THR A 68 8.57 -1.69 -19.54
N GLY A 69 8.09 -2.85 -19.10
CA GLY A 69 7.78 -3.98 -19.97
C GLY A 69 6.65 -3.66 -20.97
N ILE A 70 5.59 -3.02 -20.52
CA ILE A 70 4.47 -2.58 -21.38
C ILE A 70 4.97 -1.55 -22.40
N TYR A 71 5.82 -0.60 -21.99
CA TYR A 71 6.38 0.42 -22.87
C TYR A 71 7.22 -0.18 -23.99
N GLN A 72 8.05 -1.19 -23.69
CA GLN A 72 8.85 -1.91 -24.69
C GLN A 72 7.97 -2.68 -25.68
N PHE A 73 6.81 -3.20 -25.24
CA PHE A 73 5.89 -3.90 -26.11
C PHE A 73 5.09 -2.93 -27.00
N LYS A 74 4.42 -1.94 -26.41
CA LYS A 74 3.70 -0.85 -27.10
C LYS A 74 3.60 0.39 -26.22
N SER A 75 4.28 1.48 -26.62
CA SER A 75 4.39 2.72 -25.84
C SER A 75 3.05 3.34 -25.46
N TRP A 76 2.02 3.29 -26.34
CA TRP A 76 0.71 3.86 -26.03
C TRP A 76 -0.03 3.12 -24.92
N MET A 77 0.19 1.81 -24.76
CA MET A 77 -0.39 1.03 -23.66
C MET A 77 0.16 1.46 -22.30
N ALA A 78 1.43 1.88 -22.26
CA ALA A 78 2.04 2.38 -21.02
C ALA A 78 1.36 3.66 -20.51
N ILE A 79 0.76 4.48 -21.38
CA ILE A 79 -0.02 5.66 -20.99
C ILE A 79 -1.23 5.24 -20.17
N PHE A 80 -1.99 4.23 -20.64
CA PHE A 80 -3.15 3.73 -19.89
C PHE A 80 -2.74 3.06 -18.58
N GLY A 81 -1.62 2.29 -18.58
CA GLY A 81 -1.05 1.73 -17.35
C GLY A 81 -0.66 2.81 -16.34
N GLY A 82 0.01 3.88 -16.80
CA GLY A 82 0.35 5.02 -15.94
C GLY A 82 -0.88 5.76 -15.41
N LEU A 83 -1.93 5.90 -16.23
CA LEU A 83 -3.17 6.55 -15.81
C LEU A 83 -3.87 5.77 -14.68
N THR A 84 -3.86 4.43 -14.71
CA THR A 84 -4.44 3.63 -13.62
C THR A 84 -3.73 3.85 -12.29
N ILE A 85 -2.39 3.99 -12.30
CA ILE A 85 -1.60 4.29 -11.09
C ILE A 85 -1.99 5.66 -10.53
N ILE A 86 -2.08 6.69 -11.39
CA ILE A 86 -2.46 8.05 -10.97
C ILE A 86 -3.87 8.05 -10.37
N LEU A 87 -4.84 7.44 -11.04
CA LEU A 87 -6.22 7.36 -10.53
C LEU A 87 -6.30 6.57 -9.22
N GLY A 88 -5.54 5.48 -9.11
CA GLY A 88 -5.41 4.72 -7.88
C GLY A 88 -4.89 5.58 -6.72
N ALA A 89 -3.84 6.36 -6.96
CA ALA A 89 -3.30 7.28 -5.98
C ALA A 89 -4.34 8.34 -5.54
N VAL A 90 -5.07 8.92 -6.49
CA VAL A 90 -6.10 9.94 -6.20
C VAL A 90 -7.17 9.41 -5.25
N TYR A 91 -7.75 8.23 -5.51
CA TYR A 91 -8.80 7.71 -4.63
C TYR A 91 -8.26 7.26 -3.27
N MET A 92 -7.06 6.70 -3.22
CA MET A 92 -6.43 6.28 -1.96
C MET A 92 -6.11 7.48 -1.06
N PHE A 93 -5.54 8.56 -1.61
CA PHE A 93 -5.30 9.77 -0.85
C PHE A 93 -6.59 10.45 -0.40
N ARG A 94 -7.64 10.46 -1.23
CA ARG A 94 -8.96 10.98 -0.83
C ARG A 94 -9.55 10.18 0.33
N SER A 95 -9.43 8.85 0.30
CA SER A 95 -9.89 7.99 1.40
C SER A 95 -9.11 8.30 2.69
N TYR A 96 -7.79 8.43 2.59
CA TYR A 96 -6.96 8.82 3.74
C TYR A 96 -7.36 10.19 4.31
N GLN A 97 -7.54 11.19 3.44
CA GLN A 97 -7.96 12.53 3.86
C GLN A 97 -9.32 12.51 4.56
N ALA A 98 -10.29 11.78 4.03
CA ALA A 98 -11.62 11.68 4.64
C ALA A 98 -11.55 11.02 6.03
N ILE A 99 -10.79 9.94 6.18
CA ILE A 99 -10.72 9.15 7.40
C ILE A 99 -9.82 9.82 8.44
N MET A 100 -8.63 10.28 8.05
CA MET A 100 -7.63 10.78 9.00
C MET A 100 -7.73 12.27 9.29
N LEU A 101 -8.02 13.08 8.25
CA LEU A 101 -7.97 14.54 8.32
C LEU A 101 -9.36 15.19 8.21
N GLY A 102 -10.44 14.40 8.10
CA GLY A 102 -11.80 14.91 7.99
C GLY A 102 -12.19 15.84 9.12
N SER A 103 -13.18 16.70 8.87
CA SER A 103 -13.63 17.74 9.79
C SER A 103 -14.41 17.24 11.02
N ARG A 104 -14.71 15.94 11.09
CA ARG A 104 -15.34 15.36 12.28
C ARG A 104 -14.36 15.42 13.46
N HIS A 105 -14.76 16.08 14.50
CA HIS A 105 -14.07 16.01 15.79
C HIS A 105 -14.56 14.77 16.52
N LEU A 106 -13.72 13.75 16.62
CA LEU A 106 -13.97 12.61 17.48
C LEU A 106 -13.90 13.08 18.93
N ASN A 107 -14.89 12.71 19.75
CA ASN A 107 -14.81 12.93 21.19
C ASN A 107 -13.64 12.14 21.79
N GLU A 108 -13.12 12.60 22.93
CA GLU A 108 -12.11 11.85 23.66
C GLU A 108 -12.67 10.47 24.03
N GLY A 109 -11.97 9.41 23.54
CA GLY A 109 -12.37 8.02 23.78
C GLY A 109 -13.15 7.33 22.65
N GLU A 110 -13.63 8.04 21.63
CA GLU A 110 -14.31 7.41 20.48
C GLU A 110 -13.37 6.51 19.66
N PHE A 111 -12.10 6.87 19.57
CA PHE A 111 -11.08 6.04 18.93
C PHE A 111 -10.03 5.61 19.96
N HIS A 112 -10.20 4.42 20.51
CA HIS A 112 -9.25 3.86 21.47
C HIS A 112 -7.84 3.73 20.91
N PRO A 113 -6.80 4.00 21.70
CA PRO A 113 -5.42 3.87 21.26
C PRO A 113 -5.11 2.44 20.81
N MET A 114 -4.13 2.32 19.92
CA MET A 114 -3.69 1.03 19.43
C MET A 114 -3.14 0.16 20.56
N THR A 115 -3.53 -1.11 20.57
CA THR A 115 -2.94 -2.13 21.45
C THR A 115 -1.50 -2.43 21.04
N LEU A 116 -0.74 -3.08 21.91
CA LEU A 116 0.64 -3.46 21.60
C LEU A 116 0.70 -4.42 20.39
N SER A 117 -0.23 -5.36 20.31
CA SER A 117 -0.32 -6.31 19.19
C SER A 117 -0.58 -5.59 17.86
N GLU A 118 -1.50 -4.64 17.84
CA GLU A 118 -1.80 -3.84 16.64
C GLU A 118 -0.60 -3.01 16.19
N LYS A 119 0.11 -2.38 17.15
CA LYS A 119 1.34 -1.62 16.85
C LYS A 119 2.43 -2.50 16.26
N THR A 120 2.62 -3.71 16.81
CA THR A 120 3.65 -4.62 16.30
C THR A 120 3.29 -5.16 14.91
N VAL A 121 2.05 -5.56 14.68
CA VAL A 121 1.61 -6.07 13.37
C VAL A 121 1.73 -4.97 12.31
N LEU A 122 1.11 -3.82 12.54
CA LEU A 122 1.10 -2.72 11.55
C LEU A 122 2.51 -2.13 11.37
N GLY A 123 3.30 -2.05 12.44
CA GLY A 123 4.69 -1.62 12.39
C GLY A 123 5.57 -2.58 11.57
N THR A 124 5.37 -3.90 11.72
CA THR A 124 6.07 -4.90 10.91
C THR A 124 5.70 -4.78 9.42
N ILE A 125 4.42 -4.58 9.12
CA ILE A 125 3.97 -4.37 7.73
C ILE A 125 4.59 -3.11 7.16
N ALA A 126 4.55 -1.99 7.87
CA ALA A 126 5.14 -0.71 7.44
C ALA A 126 6.67 -0.85 7.24
N PHE A 127 7.35 -1.56 8.12
CA PHE A 127 8.77 -1.85 7.98
C PHE A 127 9.06 -2.68 6.71
N LEU A 128 8.27 -3.72 6.44
CA LEU A 128 8.43 -4.53 5.23
C LEU A 128 8.14 -3.73 3.96
N VAL A 129 7.17 -2.82 3.96
CA VAL A 129 6.88 -1.92 2.84
C VAL A 129 8.11 -1.10 2.46
N ILE A 130 8.78 -0.51 3.44
CA ILE A 130 9.98 0.31 3.22
C ILE A 130 11.19 -0.57 2.88
N LEU A 131 11.42 -1.63 3.66
CA LEU A 131 12.57 -2.52 3.47
C LEU A 131 12.62 -3.11 2.06
N LEU A 132 11.50 -3.63 1.56
CA LEU A 132 11.42 -4.24 0.24
C LEU A 132 11.42 -3.19 -0.89
N GLY A 133 11.07 -1.95 -0.59
CA GLY A 133 11.17 -0.84 -1.54
C GLY A 133 12.59 -0.32 -1.68
N VAL A 134 13.32 -0.20 -0.57
CA VAL A 134 14.71 0.28 -0.55
C VAL A 134 15.70 -0.82 -0.97
N TYR A 135 15.41 -2.08 -0.64
CA TYR A 135 16.29 -3.21 -0.94
C TYR A 135 15.57 -4.31 -1.76
N PRO A 136 15.15 -4.00 -3.01
CA PRO A 136 14.41 -4.93 -3.84
C PRO A 136 15.27 -6.10 -4.36
N SER A 137 16.59 -5.96 -4.36
CA SER A 137 17.54 -6.95 -4.87
C SER A 137 17.41 -8.31 -4.19
N PHE A 138 17.00 -8.35 -2.94
CA PHE A 138 16.74 -9.61 -2.23
C PHE A 138 15.67 -10.45 -2.93
N LEU A 139 14.54 -9.84 -3.27
CA LEU A 139 13.44 -10.52 -3.97
C LEU A 139 13.79 -10.82 -5.44
N MET A 140 14.46 -9.89 -6.11
CA MET A 140 14.86 -10.06 -7.51
C MET A 140 15.85 -11.20 -7.67
N ASN A 141 16.83 -11.31 -6.80
CA ASN A 141 17.81 -12.40 -6.81
C ASN A 141 17.17 -13.77 -6.51
N ALA A 142 16.20 -13.82 -5.60
CA ALA A 142 15.46 -15.04 -5.32
C ALA A 142 14.59 -15.51 -6.51
N ALA A 143 14.03 -14.58 -7.29
CA ALA A 143 13.20 -14.89 -8.44
C ALA A 143 14.00 -15.18 -9.74
N ALA A 144 15.23 -14.67 -9.84
CA ALA A 144 16.04 -14.73 -11.04
C ALA A 144 16.25 -16.15 -11.63
N PRO A 145 16.50 -17.22 -10.83
CA PRO A 145 16.66 -18.57 -11.39
C PRO A 145 15.39 -19.07 -12.07
N SER A 146 14.23 -18.86 -11.44
CA SER A 146 12.92 -19.29 -11.98
C SER A 146 12.59 -18.55 -13.29
N ILE A 147 12.87 -17.25 -13.34
CA ILE A 147 12.66 -16.44 -14.55
C ILE A 147 13.55 -16.90 -15.68
N LYS A 148 14.84 -17.19 -15.41
CA LYS A 148 15.76 -17.72 -16.42
C LYS A 148 15.29 -19.06 -16.99
N SER A 149 14.83 -19.98 -16.14
CA SER A 149 14.31 -21.27 -16.57
C SER A 149 13.08 -21.11 -17.48
N LEU A 150 12.17 -20.21 -17.12
CA LEU A 150 10.98 -19.91 -17.93
C LEU A 150 11.35 -19.34 -19.31
N LEU A 151 12.28 -18.40 -19.36
CA LEU A 151 12.77 -17.80 -20.61
C LEU A 151 13.45 -18.84 -21.52
N MET A 152 14.19 -19.79 -20.96
CA MET A 152 14.80 -20.89 -21.72
C MET A 152 13.73 -21.78 -22.37
N ILE A 153 12.66 -22.09 -21.66
CA ILE A 153 11.55 -22.89 -22.20
C ILE A 153 10.83 -22.15 -23.33
N ILE A 154 10.56 -20.87 -23.18
CA ILE A 154 9.86 -20.05 -24.19
C ILE A 154 10.71 -19.87 -25.44
N ASN A 155 12.03 -19.71 -25.32
CA ASN A 155 12.93 -19.53 -26.46
C ASN A 155 13.32 -20.85 -27.15
N ALA A 156 13.02 -22.00 -26.55
CA ALA A 156 13.31 -23.34 -27.12
C ALA A 156 12.12 -23.92 -27.92
N GLY A 157 10.94 -23.28 -27.89
CA GLY A 157 9.76 -23.68 -28.68
C GLY A 157 9.46 -22.68 -29.78
#